data_ea3bfa0a472ce5e2879418289692d95e
#
_entry.id   ea3bfa0a472ce5e2879418289692d95e
#
_cell.length_a   1.000
_cell.length_b   1.000
_cell.length_c   1.000
_cell.angle_alpha   90.00
_cell.angle_beta   90.00
_cell.angle_gamma   90.00
#
_symmetry.space_group_name_H-M   'P 1'
#
loop_
_entity.id
_entity.type
_entity.pdbx_description
1 polymer ?
#
loop_
_entity_poly.entity_id
_entity_poly.type
_entity_poly.pdbx_seq_one_letter_code
_entity_poly.pdbx_strand_id
1 'polypeptide(L)'
;LEGKKASAILTDLSKAMDALDNRNNLISAIFGNGYFLTDIKNSFAIEQWIETYHDKVEDWFEVVTFFDAYNSLGNYAFNHKQYVYPKILDAGKKTTVIELGHPLLKTEKRVDNDFNIETEQFFIITGANMAGKSTFLRTVSLHIVMANVGLPVCAKSSEYVPVKLITSMRTSDSLTDDS
;
A
#
# COMPACT_ATOMS: atom_id res chain seq x y z
N LEU A 1 12.71 -28.22 13.50
CA LEU A 1 12.55 -27.06 12.55
C LEU A 1 13.39 -25.85 12.97
N GLU A 2 14.18 -25.94 14.03
CA GLU A 2 15.08 -24.87 14.47
C GLU A 2 16.30 -24.80 13.54
N GLY A 3 16.37 -23.72 12.73
CA GLY A 3 17.60 -23.31 12.06
C GLY A 3 17.57 -23.08 10.55
N LYS A 4 16.54 -23.48 9.79
CA LYS A 4 16.49 -23.16 8.36
C LYS A 4 15.83 -21.79 8.12
N LYS A 5 16.51 -20.91 7.37
CA LYS A 5 15.96 -19.62 6.94
C LYS A 5 14.84 -19.84 5.91
N ALA A 6 13.78 -19.01 5.94
CA ALA A 6 12.68 -19.06 4.97
C ALA A 6 13.18 -19.03 3.51
N SER A 7 14.20 -18.21 3.22
CA SER A 7 14.83 -18.16 1.89
C SER A 7 15.42 -19.51 1.43
N ALA A 8 16.04 -20.26 2.33
CA ALA A 8 16.58 -21.58 2.00
C ALA A 8 15.45 -22.60 1.73
N ILE A 9 14.37 -22.54 2.50
CA ILE A 9 13.18 -23.39 2.33
C ILE A 9 12.51 -23.13 0.98
N LEU A 10 12.35 -21.85 0.60
CA LEU A 10 11.80 -21.45 -0.69
C LEU A 10 12.74 -21.84 -1.85
N THR A 11 14.05 -21.78 -1.65
CA THR A 11 15.03 -22.21 -2.66
C THR A 11 14.95 -23.72 -2.90
N ASP A 12 14.70 -24.53 -1.87
CA ASP A 12 14.52 -25.98 -2.02
C ASP A 12 13.27 -26.29 -2.85
N LEU A 13 12.16 -25.56 -2.64
CA LEU A 13 10.95 -25.67 -3.46
C LEU A 13 11.22 -25.26 -4.93
N SER A 14 11.84 -24.11 -5.15
CA SER A 14 12.18 -23.62 -6.49
C SER A 14 12.99 -24.66 -7.27
N LYS A 15 14.01 -25.25 -6.67
CA LYS A 15 14.82 -26.31 -7.30
C LYS A 15 13.99 -27.53 -7.68
N ALA A 16 13.07 -27.96 -6.83
CA ALA A 16 12.21 -29.11 -7.13
C ALA A 16 11.23 -28.80 -8.28
N MET A 17 10.70 -27.58 -8.31
CA MET A 17 9.84 -27.11 -9.42
C MET A 17 10.60 -26.97 -10.74
N ASP A 18 11.78 -26.35 -10.71
CA ASP A 18 12.65 -26.19 -11.88
C ASP A 18 13.07 -27.57 -12.45
N ALA A 19 13.28 -28.55 -11.59
CA ALA A 19 13.60 -29.91 -12.00
C ALA A 19 12.41 -30.58 -12.70
N LEU A 20 11.16 -30.32 -12.29
CA LEU A 20 9.97 -30.79 -12.99
C LEU A 20 9.77 -30.08 -14.33
N ASP A 21 10.04 -28.78 -14.43
CA ASP A 21 9.91 -28.02 -15.67
C ASP A 21 10.92 -28.48 -16.74
N ASN A 22 12.11 -28.94 -16.32
CA ASN A 22 13.12 -29.50 -17.22
C ASN A 22 12.72 -30.82 -17.87
N ARG A 23 11.60 -31.46 -17.50
CA ARG A 23 11.06 -32.68 -18.14
C ARG A 23 10.72 -32.50 -19.62
N ASN A 24 10.48 -31.23 -20.05
CA ASN A 24 10.22 -30.91 -21.46
C ASN A 24 11.44 -31.09 -22.37
N ASN A 25 12.63 -31.30 -21.81
CA ASN A 25 13.83 -31.67 -22.54
C ASN A 25 13.84 -33.18 -22.77
N LEU A 26 13.79 -33.63 -24.02
CA LEU A 26 13.70 -35.04 -24.40
C LEU A 26 14.81 -35.92 -23.78
N ILE A 27 16.03 -35.39 -23.66
CA ILE A 27 17.17 -36.07 -23.06
C ILE A 27 16.95 -36.29 -21.56
N SER A 28 16.49 -35.24 -20.87
CA SER A 28 16.18 -35.32 -19.42
C SER A 28 14.98 -36.22 -19.16
N ALA A 29 13.99 -36.28 -20.03
CA ALA A 29 12.84 -37.18 -19.91
C ALA A 29 13.25 -38.65 -20.05
N ILE A 30 14.06 -39.03 -21.06
CA ILE A 30 14.45 -40.41 -21.31
C ILE A 30 15.40 -40.91 -20.21
N PHE A 31 16.47 -40.20 -19.92
CA PHE A 31 17.47 -40.64 -18.93
C PHE A 31 17.04 -40.37 -17.50
N GLY A 32 16.40 -39.24 -17.23
CA GLY A 32 15.93 -38.86 -15.88
C GLY A 32 14.77 -39.75 -15.39
N ASN A 33 13.75 -39.94 -16.22
CA ASN A 33 12.57 -40.71 -15.83
C ASN A 33 12.71 -42.20 -16.12
N GLY A 34 13.41 -42.60 -17.21
CA GLY A 34 13.58 -44.01 -17.58
C GLY A 34 14.46 -44.79 -16.61
N TYR A 35 15.48 -44.13 -16.00
CA TYR A 35 16.40 -44.79 -15.10
C TYR A 35 16.29 -44.36 -13.63
N PHE A 36 15.99 -43.07 -13.37
CA PHE A 36 16.08 -42.47 -12.03
C PHE A 36 14.75 -42.07 -11.42
N LEU A 37 13.61 -42.21 -12.13
CA LEU A 37 12.28 -41.83 -11.66
C LEU A 37 12.26 -40.38 -11.09
N THR A 38 12.96 -39.45 -11.76
CA THR A 38 13.22 -38.10 -11.24
C THR A 38 11.93 -37.31 -11.03
N ASP A 39 10.94 -37.47 -11.92
CA ASP A 39 9.65 -36.77 -11.78
C ASP A 39 8.89 -37.22 -10.53
N ILE A 40 8.92 -38.54 -10.24
CA ILE A 40 8.28 -39.09 -9.03
C ILE A 40 8.96 -38.56 -7.79
N LYS A 41 10.30 -38.54 -7.77
CA LYS A 41 11.08 -38.02 -6.64
C LYS A 41 10.82 -36.54 -6.41
N ASN A 42 10.79 -35.75 -7.47
CA ASN A 42 10.57 -34.32 -7.38
C ASN A 42 9.11 -34.01 -6.97
N SER A 43 8.12 -34.74 -7.50
CA SER A 43 6.73 -34.62 -7.09
C SER A 43 6.57 -34.95 -5.59
N PHE A 44 7.18 -36.02 -5.13
CA PHE A 44 7.16 -36.38 -3.71
C PHE A 44 7.85 -35.33 -2.83
N ALA A 45 8.98 -34.77 -3.28
CA ALA A 45 9.68 -33.71 -2.57
C ALA A 45 8.82 -32.43 -2.45
N ILE A 46 8.07 -32.07 -3.50
CA ILE A 46 7.13 -30.93 -3.48
C ILE A 46 5.98 -31.22 -2.51
N GLU A 47 5.38 -32.40 -2.58
CA GLU A 47 4.29 -32.80 -1.69
C GLU A 47 4.73 -32.75 -0.22
N GLN A 48 5.89 -33.31 0.09
CA GLN A 48 6.48 -33.27 1.44
C GLN A 48 6.77 -31.82 1.87
N TRP A 49 7.22 -30.96 0.95
CA TRP A 49 7.43 -29.55 1.23
C TRP A 49 6.10 -28.85 1.57
N ILE A 50 5.04 -29.09 0.79
CA ILE A 50 3.70 -28.55 1.03
C ILE A 50 3.19 -29.00 2.39
N GLU A 51 3.23 -30.31 2.69
CA GLU A 51 2.80 -30.84 3.98
C GLU A 51 3.55 -30.22 5.18
N THR A 52 4.83 -29.90 4.97
CA THR A 52 5.69 -29.38 6.06
C THR A 52 5.54 -27.88 6.26
N TYR A 53 5.26 -27.10 5.20
CA TYR A 53 5.40 -25.64 5.23
C TYR A 53 4.16 -24.86 4.82
N HIS A 54 3.08 -25.50 4.33
CA HIS A 54 1.90 -24.78 3.85
C HIS A 54 1.33 -23.80 4.89
N ASP A 55 1.26 -24.20 6.17
CA ASP A 55 0.76 -23.36 7.26
C ASP A 55 1.62 -22.12 7.53
N LYS A 56 2.87 -22.11 7.07
CA LYS A 56 3.83 -21.02 7.31
C LYS A 56 3.98 -20.06 6.15
N VAL A 57 3.49 -20.46 4.98
CA VAL A 57 3.62 -19.64 3.77
C VAL A 57 2.84 -18.33 3.92
N GLU A 58 1.65 -18.40 4.49
CA GLU A 58 0.81 -17.23 4.74
C GLU A 58 1.51 -16.24 5.67
N ASP A 59 2.08 -16.69 6.79
CA ASP A 59 2.87 -15.88 7.72
C ASP A 59 4.04 -15.17 7.02
N TRP A 60 4.73 -15.86 6.11
CA TRP A 60 5.84 -15.26 5.37
C TRP A 60 5.37 -14.18 4.40
N PHE A 61 4.23 -14.38 3.72
CA PHE A 61 3.63 -13.37 2.87
C PHE A 61 3.15 -12.16 3.67
N GLU A 62 2.56 -12.36 4.85
CA GLU A 62 2.18 -11.27 5.74
C GLU A 62 3.40 -10.41 6.14
N VAL A 63 4.51 -11.04 6.51
CA VAL A 63 5.74 -10.32 6.84
C VAL A 63 6.26 -9.51 5.64
N VAL A 64 6.30 -10.11 4.45
CA VAL A 64 6.78 -9.43 3.24
C VAL A 64 5.86 -8.25 2.89
N THR A 65 4.54 -8.46 2.88
CA THR A 65 3.57 -7.40 2.57
C THR A 65 3.60 -6.28 3.59
N PHE A 66 3.80 -6.60 4.87
CA PHE A 66 4.00 -5.61 5.92
C PHE A 66 5.21 -4.71 5.62
N PHE A 67 6.37 -5.30 5.35
CA PHE A 67 7.57 -4.53 5.04
C PHE A 67 7.45 -3.74 3.75
N ASP A 68 6.82 -4.28 2.72
CA ASP A 68 6.60 -3.59 1.44
C ASP A 68 5.70 -2.36 1.61
N ALA A 69 4.59 -2.52 2.34
CA ALA A 69 3.69 -1.42 2.67
C ALA A 69 4.42 -0.32 3.46
N TYR A 70 5.12 -0.68 4.54
CA TYR A 70 5.83 0.31 5.35
C TYR A 70 7.01 0.96 4.63
N ASN A 71 7.71 0.25 3.76
CA ASN A 71 8.74 0.83 2.90
C ASN A 71 8.17 1.86 1.93
N SER A 72 6.99 1.58 1.35
CA SER A 72 6.30 2.52 0.47
C SER A 72 5.88 3.79 1.20
N LEU A 73 5.29 3.65 2.40
CA LEU A 73 4.94 4.77 3.27
C LEU A 73 6.17 5.56 3.72
N GLY A 74 7.24 4.86 4.10
CA GLY A 74 8.52 5.47 4.50
C GLY A 74 9.17 6.24 3.36
N ASN A 75 9.15 5.71 2.14
CA ASN A 75 9.65 6.39 0.95
C ASN A 75 8.85 7.67 0.64
N TYR A 76 7.52 7.62 0.79
CA TYR A 76 6.69 8.83 0.68
C TYR A 76 7.12 9.89 1.69
N ALA A 77 7.23 9.54 2.96
CA ALA A 77 7.63 10.47 4.02
C ALA A 77 9.06 11.03 3.80
N PHE A 78 9.99 10.21 3.35
CA PHE A 78 11.35 10.61 3.03
C PHE A 78 11.43 11.64 1.90
N ASN A 79 10.59 11.49 0.88
CA ASN A 79 10.55 12.39 -0.26
C ASN A 79 9.78 13.70 0.01
N HIS A 80 8.98 13.77 1.08
CA HIS A 80 8.16 14.93 1.43
C HIS A 80 8.54 15.54 2.79
N LYS A 81 9.82 15.82 2.98
CA LYS A 81 10.37 16.35 4.25
C LYS A 81 9.76 17.68 4.70
N GLN A 82 9.17 18.44 3.78
CA GLN A 82 8.50 19.71 4.04
C GLN A 82 7.06 19.54 4.57
N TYR A 83 6.53 18.32 4.55
CA TYR A 83 5.19 18.02 5.06
C TYR A 83 5.23 17.79 6.56
N VAL A 84 4.10 18.00 7.24
CA VAL A 84 4.01 17.90 8.69
C VAL A 84 3.26 16.63 9.11
N TYR A 85 3.70 16.03 10.20
CA TYR A 85 2.93 14.93 10.80
C TYR A 85 1.75 15.51 11.60
N PRO A 86 0.51 15.02 11.36
CA PRO A 86 -0.64 15.47 12.13
C PRO A 86 -0.48 15.19 13.61
N LYS A 87 -0.79 16.17 14.45
CA LYS A 87 -0.96 15.97 15.89
C LYS A 87 -2.31 15.33 16.14
N ILE A 88 -2.30 14.07 16.56
CA ILE A 88 -3.54 13.33 16.84
C ILE A 88 -4.18 13.84 18.11
N LEU A 89 -5.46 14.14 18.06
CA LEU A 89 -6.28 14.62 19.15
C LEU A 89 -7.31 13.58 19.58
N ASP A 90 -7.77 13.67 20.82
CA ASP A 90 -8.85 12.85 21.36
C ASP A 90 -10.21 13.19 20.70
N ALA A 91 -11.14 12.24 20.76
CA ALA A 91 -12.50 12.45 20.31
C ALA A 91 -13.17 13.65 21.01
N GLY A 92 -14.02 14.36 20.28
CA GLY A 92 -14.72 15.55 20.81
C GLY A 92 -13.93 16.86 20.67
N LYS A 93 -12.68 16.81 20.20
CA LYS A 93 -11.91 18.00 19.82
C LYS A 93 -12.17 18.37 18.36
N LYS A 94 -11.69 19.53 17.96
CA LYS A 94 -11.80 20.06 16.60
C LYS A 94 -10.59 19.70 15.77
N THR A 95 -10.80 19.18 14.57
CA THR A 95 -9.74 19.06 13.55
C THR A 95 -9.48 20.45 12.97
N THR A 96 -8.22 20.89 12.99
CA THR A 96 -7.78 22.19 12.48
C THR A 96 -6.56 21.99 11.60
N VAL A 97 -6.64 22.41 10.34
CA VAL A 97 -5.54 22.33 9.38
C VAL A 97 -5.30 23.69 8.76
N ILE A 98 -4.04 24.10 8.76
CA ILE A 98 -3.60 25.40 8.21
C ILE A 98 -2.80 25.15 6.93
N GLU A 99 -3.11 25.91 5.89
CA GLU A 99 -2.48 25.82 4.56
C GLU A 99 -2.48 24.38 4.03
N LEU A 100 -3.66 23.74 4.02
CA LEU A 100 -3.83 22.38 3.47
C LEU A 100 -3.75 22.40 1.95
N GLY A 101 -2.77 21.71 1.39
CA GLY A 101 -2.54 21.60 -0.04
C GLY A 101 -2.76 20.19 -0.59
N HIS A 102 -3.06 20.10 -1.87
CA HIS A 102 -3.19 18.81 -2.55
C HIS A 102 -1.80 18.21 -2.85
N PRO A 103 -1.46 17.03 -2.33
CA PRO A 103 -0.09 16.49 -2.41
C PRO A 103 0.37 16.14 -3.84
N LEU A 104 -0.57 15.93 -4.77
CA LEU A 104 -0.26 15.59 -6.16
C LEU A 104 -0.17 16.82 -7.09
N LEU A 105 -0.50 18.02 -6.59
CA LEU A 105 -0.36 19.24 -7.37
C LEU A 105 1.01 19.88 -7.16
N LYS A 106 1.57 20.44 -8.23
CA LYS A 106 2.81 21.22 -8.16
C LYS A 106 2.60 22.45 -7.29
N THR A 107 3.61 22.82 -6.51
CA THR A 107 3.55 23.92 -5.55
C THR A 107 3.15 25.25 -6.22
N GLU A 108 3.58 25.48 -7.47
CA GLU A 108 3.31 26.70 -8.21
C GLU A 108 1.85 26.85 -8.66
N LYS A 109 1.14 25.72 -8.77
CA LYS A 109 -0.28 25.68 -9.21
C LYS A 109 -1.24 25.37 -8.07
N ARG A 110 -0.71 25.02 -6.90
CA ARG A 110 -1.50 24.60 -5.74
C ARG A 110 -1.98 25.81 -4.97
N VAL A 111 -3.27 25.84 -4.64
CA VAL A 111 -3.86 26.78 -3.70
C VAL A 111 -4.11 26.07 -2.39
N ASP A 112 -3.42 26.51 -1.34
CA ASP A 112 -3.55 25.95 -0.02
C ASP A 112 -4.68 26.64 0.74
N ASN A 113 -5.47 25.87 1.50
CA ASN A 113 -6.64 26.36 2.21
C ASN A 113 -6.62 25.96 3.67
N ASP A 114 -7.10 26.82 4.52
CA ASP A 114 -7.38 26.49 5.92
C ASP A 114 -8.70 25.74 6.01
N PHE A 115 -8.75 24.75 6.91
CA PHE A 115 -9.98 24.01 7.08
C PHE A 115 -10.14 23.55 8.54
N ASN A 116 -11.39 23.62 9.01
CA ASN A 116 -11.77 23.24 10.36
C ASN A 116 -13.01 22.35 10.33
N ILE A 117 -12.99 21.24 11.07
CA ILE A 117 -14.16 20.38 11.26
C ILE A 117 -14.36 20.11 12.76
N GLU A 118 -15.55 20.33 13.25
CA GLU A 118 -16.03 19.91 14.56
C GLU A 118 -16.93 18.66 14.41
N THR A 119 -17.20 17.98 15.49
CA THR A 119 -18.12 16.85 15.51
C THR A 119 -19.53 17.33 15.10
N GLU A 120 -20.22 16.52 14.29
CA GLU A 120 -21.62 16.75 13.86
C GLU A 120 -21.85 18.03 13.00
N GLN A 121 -20.85 18.45 12.24
CA GLN A 121 -20.99 19.56 11.30
C GLN A 121 -21.31 19.09 9.89
N PHE A 122 -22.12 19.87 9.20
CA PHE A 122 -22.46 19.70 7.80
C PHE A 122 -21.95 20.90 7.00
N PHE A 123 -21.21 20.63 5.93
CA PHE A 123 -20.64 21.67 5.07
C PHE A 123 -21.23 21.59 3.67
N ILE A 124 -21.64 22.72 3.11
CA ILE A 124 -22.00 22.85 1.71
C ILE A 124 -20.95 23.70 1.00
N ILE A 125 -20.24 23.10 0.06
CA ILE A 125 -19.24 23.79 -0.76
C ILE A 125 -19.88 24.19 -2.09
N THR A 126 -20.04 25.48 -2.30
CA THR A 126 -20.63 26.06 -3.51
C THR A 126 -19.60 26.89 -4.25
N GLY A 127 -19.84 27.13 -5.54
CA GLY A 127 -18.97 27.96 -6.38
C GLY A 127 -19.22 27.68 -7.86
N ALA A 128 -18.63 28.48 -8.73
CA ALA A 128 -18.68 28.29 -10.17
C ALA A 128 -18.10 26.94 -10.61
N ASN A 129 -18.41 26.52 -11.82
CA ASN A 129 -17.71 25.36 -12.41
C ASN A 129 -16.23 25.72 -12.55
N MET A 130 -15.36 24.72 -12.39
CA MET A 130 -13.88 24.88 -12.43
C MET A 130 -13.29 25.75 -11.29
N ALA A 131 -14.05 26.07 -10.26
CA ALA A 131 -13.56 26.84 -9.09
C ALA A 131 -12.79 25.99 -8.06
N GLY A 132 -12.35 24.78 -8.40
CA GLY A 132 -11.55 23.92 -7.51
C GLY A 132 -12.34 23.20 -6.40
N LYS A 133 -13.70 23.17 -6.46
CA LYS A 133 -14.53 22.51 -5.44
C LYS A 133 -14.17 21.02 -5.25
N SER A 134 -14.10 20.28 -6.36
CA SER A 134 -13.76 18.85 -6.36
C SER A 134 -12.33 18.63 -5.88
N THR A 135 -11.40 19.49 -6.28
CA THR A 135 -10.01 19.46 -5.83
C THR A 135 -9.90 19.66 -4.33
N PHE A 136 -10.63 20.63 -3.78
CA PHE A 136 -10.67 20.86 -2.32
C PHE A 136 -11.22 19.63 -1.56
N LEU A 137 -12.35 19.04 -2.00
CA LEU A 137 -12.90 17.84 -1.38
C LEU A 137 -11.93 16.65 -1.44
N ARG A 138 -11.24 16.47 -2.57
CA ARG A 138 -10.18 15.44 -2.70
C ARG A 138 -9.02 15.72 -1.76
N THR A 139 -8.61 16.97 -1.62
CA THR A 139 -7.53 17.39 -0.72
C THR A 139 -7.85 17.05 0.73
N VAL A 140 -9.06 17.38 1.19
CA VAL A 140 -9.53 17.02 2.55
C VAL A 140 -9.59 15.50 2.72
N SER A 141 -10.11 14.77 1.73
CA SER A 141 -10.18 13.31 1.78
C SER A 141 -8.79 12.67 1.87
N LEU A 142 -7.84 13.14 1.07
CA LEU A 142 -6.45 12.67 1.11
C LEU A 142 -5.78 12.98 2.45
N HIS A 143 -6.02 14.18 3.01
CA HIS A 143 -5.53 14.52 4.34
C HIS A 143 -6.01 13.51 5.39
N ILE A 144 -7.31 13.18 5.41
CA ILE A 144 -7.89 12.22 6.35
C ILE A 144 -7.26 10.82 6.17
N VAL A 145 -7.13 10.35 4.94
CA VAL A 145 -6.50 9.03 4.66
C VAL A 145 -5.06 9.01 5.13
N MET A 146 -4.28 10.04 4.76
CA MET A 146 -2.86 10.12 5.14
C MET A 146 -2.67 10.23 6.65
N ALA A 147 -3.47 11.05 7.32
CA ALA A 147 -3.45 11.20 8.77
C ALA A 147 -3.81 9.88 9.49
N ASN A 148 -4.81 9.13 9.01
CA ASN A 148 -5.22 7.85 9.57
C ASN A 148 -4.13 6.76 9.47
N VAL A 149 -3.29 6.79 8.43
CA VAL A 149 -2.19 5.83 8.27
C VAL A 149 -0.85 6.33 8.84
N GLY A 150 -0.85 7.51 9.50
CA GLY A 150 0.33 8.06 10.14
C GLY A 150 1.35 8.69 9.19
N LEU A 151 0.94 9.10 7.98
CA LEU A 151 1.78 9.80 7.03
C LEU A 151 1.84 11.31 7.29
N PRO A 152 2.94 11.98 6.86
CA PRO A 152 2.97 13.43 6.82
C PRO A 152 1.99 13.97 5.78
N VAL A 153 1.33 15.07 6.10
CA VAL A 153 0.31 15.73 5.27
C VAL A 153 0.84 17.03 4.69
N CYS A 154 0.36 17.38 3.50
CA CYS A 154 0.72 18.61 2.81
C CYS A 154 0.00 19.81 3.46
N ALA A 155 0.52 20.27 4.58
CA ALA A 155 -0.03 21.40 5.34
C ALA A 155 1.09 22.09 6.12
N LYS A 156 0.83 23.32 6.57
CA LYS A 156 1.72 24.04 7.49
C LYS A 156 1.60 23.51 8.92
N SER A 157 0.37 23.20 9.34
CA SER A 157 0.09 22.53 10.61
C SER A 157 -1.19 21.72 10.52
N SER A 158 -1.27 20.63 11.29
CA SER A 158 -2.45 19.79 11.34
C SER A 158 -2.65 19.25 12.76
N GLU A 159 -3.81 19.58 13.35
CA GLU A 159 -4.36 18.93 14.53
C GLU A 159 -5.56 18.11 14.08
N TYR A 160 -5.53 16.81 14.28
CA TYR A 160 -6.43 15.87 13.63
C TYR A 160 -7.10 14.93 14.62
N VAL A 161 -8.42 14.83 14.50
CA VAL A 161 -9.22 13.82 15.21
C VAL A 161 -9.50 12.66 14.25
N PRO A 162 -9.09 11.42 14.55
CA PRO A 162 -9.31 10.27 13.67
C PRO A 162 -10.79 10.06 13.35
N VAL A 163 -11.13 9.99 12.08
CA VAL A 163 -12.49 9.78 11.58
C VAL A 163 -12.52 8.72 10.49
N LYS A 164 -13.66 8.04 10.35
CA LYS A 164 -13.92 7.14 9.24
C LYS A 164 -14.37 7.96 8.03
N LEU A 165 -13.64 7.85 6.93
CA LEU A 165 -13.96 8.52 5.68
C LEU A 165 -14.86 7.62 4.81
N ILE A 166 -15.94 8.21 4.27
CA ILE A 166 -16.78 7.62 3.23
C ILE A 166 -16.95 8.67 2.14
N THR A 167 -16.60 8.37 0.90
CA THR A 167 -16.69 9.30 -0.22
C THR A 167 -17.48 8.71 -1.39
N SER A 168 -18.20 9.58 -2.10
CA SER A 168 -18.81 9.26 -3.39
C SER A 168 -18.54 10.42 -4.35
N MET A 169 -17.66 10.20 -5.31
CA MET A 169 -17.25 11.22 -6.30
C MET A 169 -17.33 10.63 -7.70
N ARG A 170 -17.62 11.48 -8.71
CA ARG A 170 -17.56 11.06 -10.10
C ARG A 170 -16.11 10.82 -10.52
N THR A 171 -15.88 9.74 -11.27
CA THR A 171 -14.54 9.32 -11.75
C THR A 171 -14.07 10.11 -12.98
N SER A 172 -14.93 10.93 -13.60
CA SER A 172 -14.65 11.65 -14.85
C SER A 172 -13.95 13.00 -14.70
N ASP A 173 -13.74 13.48 -13.45
CA ASP A 173 -13.04 14.73 -13.23
C ASP A 173 -11.52 14.48 -13.19
N SER A 174 -10.78 14.83 -14.25
CA SER A 174 -9.33 14.77 -14.25
C SER A 174 -8.72 15.97 -13.52
N LEU A 175 -7.62 15.76 -12.80
CA LEU A 175 -6.85 16.85 -12.17
C LEU A 175 -6.11 17.72 -13.22
N THR A 176 -6.06 17.26 -14.47
CA THR A 176 -5.30 17.90 -15.58
C THR A 176 -6.15 18.81 -16.46
N ASP A 177 -7.48 18.72 -16.39
CA ASP A 177 -8.38 19.56 -17.18
C ASP A 177 -8.50 21.00 -16.65
N ASP A 178 -7.85 21.29 -15.50
CA ASP A 178 -7.82 22.62 -14.86
C ASP A 178 -6.51 23.41 -15.17
N SER A 179 -5.79 23.06 -16.27
CA SER A 179 -4.51 23.71 -16.62
C SER A 179 -4.62 24.57 -17.87
#